data_9f8ddb59b12c421f58d03d5af1fae37e
#
_entry.id   9f8ddb59b12c421f58d03d5af1fae37e
#
_cell.length_a   1.000
_cell.length_b   1.000
_cell.length_c   1.000
_cell.angle_alpha   90.00
_cell.angle_beta   90.00
_cell.angle_gamma   90.00
#
_symmetry.space_group_name_H-M   'P 1'
#
loop_
_entity.id
_entity.type
_entity.pdbx_description
1 polymer ?
#
loop_
_entity_poly.entity_id
_entity_poly.type
_entity_poly.pdbx_seq_one_letter_code
_entity_poly.pdbx_strand_id
1 'polypeptide(L)'
;MSALKRIMKEVKNIEKDVLPNMTAGPISTNDYFKWEASIQGPPDSPYEGGIFKLDIVFPQDYPFTPPTIKFLTKVYHPNVTTSNGTICLDILKSNWSPALNIGKVLLSISSLLTN
;
A
#
# COMPACT_ATOMS: atom_id res chain seq x y z
N MET A 1 -21.84 0.97 -5.84
CA MET A 1 -20.61 1.42 -6.50
C MET A 1 -19.76 0.21 -6.84
N SER A 2 -19.26 0.13 -8.05
CA SER A 2 -18.38 -0.99 -8.43
C SER A 2 -16.98 -0.82 -7.87
N ALA A 3 -16.25 -1.92 -7.74
CA ALA A 3 -14.86 -1.87 -7.32
C ALA A 3 -14.02 -0.98 -8.24
N LEU A 4 -14.22 -1.11 -9.54
CA LEU A 4 -13.49 -0.28 -10.51
C LEU A 4 -13.73 1.21 -10.30
N LYS A 5 -14.96 1.64 -10.06
CA LYS A 5 -15.26 3.04 -9.80
C LYS A 5 -14.55 3.55 -8.56
N ARG A 6 -14.53 2.74 -7.49
CA ARG A 6 -13.84 3.10 -6.26
C ARG A 6 -12.34 3.21 -6.51
N ILE A 7 -11.76 2.27 -7.25
CA ILE A 7 -10.32 2.27 -7.56
C ILE A 7 -9.96 3.50 -8.40
N MET A 8 -10.78 3.83 -9.40
CA MET A 8 -10.56 5.02 -10.22
C MET A 8 -10.62 6.29 -9.40
N LYS A 9 -11.49 6.35 -8.39
CA LYS A 9 -11.55 7.47 -7.48
C LYS A 9 -10.27 7.57 -6.65
N GLU A 10 -9.70 6.44 -6.26
CA GLU A 10 -8.45 6.43 -5.50
C GLU A 10 -7.25 6.86 -6.36
N VAL A 11 -7.26 6.56 -7.66
CA VAL A 11 -6.26 7.11 -8.59
C VAL A 11 -6.26 8.63 -8.51
N LYS A 12 -7.44 9.24 -8.59
CA LYS A 12 -7.58 10.70 -8.53
C LYS A 12 -7.15 11.25 -7.17
N ASN A 13 -7.48 10.55 -6.09
CA ASN A 13 -7.09 10.98 -4.75
C ASN A 13 -5.57 10.99 -4.58
N ILE A 14 -4.89 9.96 -5.09
CA ILE A 14 -3.42 9.88 -5.02
C ILE A 14 -2.77 11.00 -5.84
N GLU A 15 -3.31 11.30 -7.02
CA GLU A 15 -2.80 12.39 -7.86
C GLU A 15 -2.98 13.75 -7.19
N LYS A 16 -4.09 13.93 -6.49
CA LYS A 16 -4.45 15.19 -5.85
C LYS A 16 -3.71 15.38 -4.52
N ASP A 17 -3.65 14.33 -3.72
CA ASP A 17 -3.03 14.37 -2.39
C ASP A 17 -1.65 13.72 -2.46
N VAL A 18 -0.62 14.52 -2.72
CA VAL A 18 0.74 14.01 -2.83
C VAL A 18 1.19 13.42 -1.50
N LEU A 19 1.54 12.13 -1.51
CA LEU A 19 2.07 11.45 -0.33
C LEU A 19 3.56 11.76 -0.18
N PRO A 20 4.01 12.16 1.02
CA PRO A 20 5.42 12.46 1.22
C PRO A 20 6.27 11.19 1.09
N ASN A 21 7.29 11.25 0.24
CA ASN A 21 8.27 10.18 0.05
C ASN A 21 7.66 8.85 -0.39
N MET A 22 6.51 8.90 -1.06
CA MET A 22 5.82 7.71 -1.55
C MET A 22 5.26 7.93 -2.94
N THR A 23 5.16 6.85 -3.71
CA THR A 23 4.45 6.85 -4.98
C THR A 23 3.50 5.67 -5.00
N ALA A 24 2.39 5.80 -5.72
CA ALA A 24 1.46 4.70 -5.91
C ALA A 24 0.61 4.95 -7.14
N GLY A 25 0.28 3.89 -7.84
CA GLY A 25 -0.61 3.98 -8.98
C GLY A 25 -0.72 2.66 -9.74
N PRO A 26 -1.66 2.57 -10.68
CA PRO A 26 -1.80 1.39 -11.53
C PRO A 26 -0.52 1.12 -12.32
N ILE A 27 -0.18 -0.15 -12.48
CA ILE A 27 0.98 -0.55 -13.29
C ILE A 27 0.67 -0.31 -14.77
N SER A 28 -0.59 -0.52 -15.17
CA SER A 28 -1.01 -0.44 -16.57
C SER A 28 -2.42 0.15 -16.66
N THR A 29 -2.71 0.84 -17.75
CA THR A 29 -4.07 1.31 -18.05
C THR A 29 -5.01 0.17 -18.43
N ASN A 30 -4.48 -1.03 -18.66
CA ASN A 30 -5.29 -2.20 -19.00
C ASN A 30 -5.84 -2.93 -17.78
N ASP A 31 -5.28 -2.67 -16.59
CA ASP A 31 -5.73 -3.36 -15.38
C ASP A 31 -5.55 -2.46 -14.16
N TYR A 32 -6.61 -1.79 -13.75
CA TYR A 32 -6.59 -0.91 -12.58
C TYR A 32 -6.62 -1.65 -11.24
N PHE A 33 -6.78 -2.98 -11.26
CA PHE A 33 -6.79 -3.79 -10.03
C PHE A 33 -5.37 -4.13 -9.54
N LYS A 34 -4.36 -3.86 -10.36
CA LYS A 34 -2.96 -4.10 -10.00
C LYS A 34 -2.21 -2.79 -9.95
N TRP A 35 -1.68 -2.48 -8.77
CA TRP A 35 -0.90 -1.26 -8.55
C TRP A 35 0.49 -1.61 -8.08
N GLU A 36 1.38 -0.66 -8.24
CA GLU A 36 2.70 -0.69 -7.63
C GLU A 36 2.87 0.59 -6.83
N ALA A 37 3.57 0.48 -5.70
CA ALA A 37 3.87 1.61 -4.85
C ALA A 37 5.34 1.58 -4.48
N SER A 38 5.88 2.72 -4.05
CA SER A 38 7.20 2.78 -3.47
C SER A 38 7.17 3.67 -2.23
N ILE A 39 7.93 3.28 -1.21
CA ILE A 39 8.09 4.02 0.02
C ILE A 39 9.58 4.24 0.24
N GLN A 40 9.99 5.50 0.46
CA GLN A 40 11.34 5.77 0.92
C GLN A 40 11.43 5.43 2.41
N GLY A 41 12.53 4.81 2.81
CA GLY A 41 12.75 4.50 4.22
C GLY A 41 12.67 5.77 5.06
N PRO A 42 11.85 5.77 6.14
CA PRO A 42 11.70 6.97 6.94
C PRO A 42 13.03 7.44 7.55
N PRO A 43 13.21 8.76 7.69
CA PRO A 43 14.42 9.26 8.36
C PRO A 43 14.51 8.77 9.80
N ASP A 44 15.72 8.54 10.26
CA ASP A 44 16.01 8.04 11.60
C ASP A 44 15.50 6.63 11.88
N SER A 45 15.15 5.88 10.83
CA SER A 45 14.82 4.46 10.92
C SER A 45 15.97 3.63 10.36
N PRO A 46 16.00 2.30 10.67
CA PRO A 46 16.98 1.41 10.04
C PRO A 46 16.86 1.33 8.52
N TYR A 47 15.76 1.84 7.97
CA TYR A 47 15.44 1.77 6.54
C TYR A 47 15.77 3.07 5.80
N GLU A 48 16.25 4.08 6.50
CA GLU A 48 16.60 5.36 5.91
C GLU A 48 17.55 5.20 4.73
N GLY A 49 17.28 5.92 3.65
CA GLY A 49 18.08 5.86 2.44
C GLY A 49 17.68 4.77 1.46
N GLY A 50 16.82 3.82 1.88
CA GLY A 50 16.32 2.78 0.99
C GLY A 50 15.02 3.18 0.30
N ILE A 51 14.77 2.54 -0.85
CA ILE A 51 13.50 2.66 -1.55
C ILE A 51 12.88 1.26 -1.60
N PHE A 52 11.68 1.13 -1.05
CA PHE A 52 11.01 -0.15 -0.89
C PHE A 52 9.78 -0.20 -1.77
N LYS A 53 9.75 -1.15 -2.69
CA LYS A 53 8.64 -1.34 -3.62
C LYS A 53 7.61 -2.28 -3.05
N LEU A 54 6.34 -1.99 -3.34
CA LEU A 54 5.20 -2.78 -2.88
C LEU A 54 4.33 -3.15 -4.07
N ASP A 55 3.74 -4.33 -3.97
CA ASP A 55 2.74 -4.83 -4.89
C ASP A 55 1.36 -4.70 -4.24
N ILE A 56 0.39 -4.14 -4.97
CA ILE A 56 -0.96 -3.95 -4.48
C ILE A 56 -1.93 -4.60 -5.44
N VAL A 57 -2.76 -5.51 -4.92
CA VAL A 57 -3.80 -6.17 -5.71
C VAL A 57 -5.15 -5.92 -5.04
N PHE A 58 -6.09 -5.33 -5.79
CA PHE A 58 -7.43 -5.07 -5.29
C PHE A 58 -8.34 -6.27 -5.56
N PRO A 59 -9.13 -6.68 -4.57
CA PRO A 59 -10.14 -7.72 -4.81
C PRO A 59 -11.31 -7.19 -5.60
N GLN A 60 -12.09 -8.09 -6.21
CA GLN A 60 -13.24 -7.71 -7.03
C GLN A 60 -14.35 -7.05 -6.23
N ASP A 61 -14.40 -7.29 -4.93
CA ASP A 61 -15.39 -6.68 -4.03
C ASP A 61 -14.81 -5.50 -3.22
N TYR A 62 -13.67 -4.97 -3.64
CA TYR A 62 -13.12 -3.75 -3.02
C TYR A 62 -14.17 -2.62 -3.08
N PRO A 63 -14.42 -1.84 -2.06
CA PRO A 63 -13.66 -1.67 -0.83
C PRO A 63 -14.18 -2.46 0.38
N PHE A 64 -15.03 -3.45 0.17
CA PHE A 64 -15.59 -4.23 1.27
C PHE A 64 -14.60 -5.24 1.82
N THR A 65 -13.70 -5.72 0.96
CA THR A 65 -12.57 -6.56 1.34
C THR A 65 -11.28 -5.75 1.14
N PRO A 66 -10.28 -5.89 2.03
CA PRO A 66 -9.05 -5.11 1.92
C PRO A 66 -8.22 -5.51 0.70
N PRO A 67 -7.37 -4.60 0.20
CA PRO A 67 -6.41 -4.96 -0.84
C PRO A 67 -5.33 -5.87 -0.26
N THR A 68 -4.71 -6.67 -1.11
CA THR A 68 -3.52 -7.46 -0.76
C THR A 68 -2.29 -6.62 -1.06
N ILE A 69 -1.47 -6.37 -0.05
CA ILE A 69 -0.27 -5.56 -0.18
C ILE A 69 0.93 -6.33 0.34
N LYS A 70 1.98 -6.40 -0.48
CA LYS A 70 3.21 -7.09 -0.13
C LYS A 70 4.41 -6.24 -0.53
N PHE A 71 5.50 -6.35 0.23
CA PHE A 71 6.77 -5.78 -0.19
C PHE A 71 7.39 -6.64 -1.29
N LEU A 72 7.77 -6.01 -2.38
CA LEU A 72 8.59 -6.62 -3.43
C LEU A 72 10.06 -6.54 -3.08
N THR A 73 10.47 -5.43 -2.46
CA THR A 73 11.81 -5.26 -1.92
C THR A 73 11.90 -6.00 -0.60
N LYS A 74 13.00 -6.70 -0.38
CA LYS A 74 13.19 -7.47 0.86
C LYS A 74 13.28 -6.53 2.06
N VAL A 75 12.47 -6.82 3.10
CA VAL A 75 12.41 -6.01 4.31
C VAL A 75 12.61 -6.91 5.52
N TYR A 76 13.54 -6.55 6.38
CA TYR A 76 13.78 -7.25 7.64
C TYR A 76 13.09 -6.49 8.76
N HIS A 77 11.88 -6.93 9.10
CA HIS A 77 11.05 -6.30 10.11
C HIS A 77 10.18 -7.36 10.77
N PRO A 78 9.92 -7.27 12.09
CA PRO A 78 9.11 -8.29 12.79
C PRO A 78 7.71 -8.47 12.20
N ASN A 79 7.14 -7.43 11.60
CA ASN A 79 5.79 -7.46 11.04
C ASN A 79 5.78 -7.70 9.52
N VAL A 80 6.92 -8.06 8.94
CA VAL A 80 7.01 -8.38 7.51
C VAL A 80 7.68 -9.74 7.35
N THR A 81 6.99 -10.64 6.66
CA THR A 81 7.56 -11.95 6.36
C THR A 81 8.65 -11.80 5.30
N THR A 82 9.89 -12.09 5.67
CA THR A 82 11.05 -11.85 4.81
C THR A 82 10.98 -12.62 3.49
N SER A 83 10.44 -13.85 3.52
CA SER A 83 10.43 -14.72 2.35
C SER A 83 9.47 -14.28 1.25
N ASN A 84 8.34 -13.64 1.60
CA ASN A 84 7.30 -13.29 0.62
C ASN A 84 6.79 -11.86 0.72
N GLY A 85 7.30 -11.05 1.66
CA GLY A 85 6.91 -9.65 1.80
C GLY A 85 5.54 -9.40 2.41
N THR A 86 4.88 -10.43 2.95
CA THR A 86 3.57 -10.27 3.59
C THR A 86 3.67 -9.37 4.81
N ILE A 87 2.76 -8.39 4.88
CA ILE A 87 2.76 -7.39 5.94
C ILE A 87 1.74 -7.76 7.00
N CYS A 88 2.19 -7.89 8.24
CA CYS A 88 1.30 -8.16 9.38
C CYS A 88 0.83 -6.82 9.96
N LEU A 89 -0.30 -6.34 9.46
CA LEU A 89 -0.88 -5.05 9.84
C LEU A 89 -2.39 -5.23 9.96
N ASP A 90 -2.96 -4.86 11.10
CA ASP A 90 -4.36 -5.12 11.41
C ASP A 90 -5.34 -4.46 10.45
N ILE A 91 -5.04 -3.27 9.94
CA ILE A 91 -5.93 -2.60 8.98
C ILE A 91 -6.00 -3.31 7.63
N LEU A 92 -5.07 -4.22 7.35
CA LEU A 92 -5.12 -5.04 6.15
C LEU A 92 -5.87 -6.36 6.38
N LYS A 93 -6.39 -6.55 7.58
CA LYS A 93 -7.08 -7.79 8.00
C LYS A 93 -8.40 -7.45 8.69
N SER A 94 -8.48 -7.75 9.97
CA SER A 94 -9.72 -7.63 10.76
C SER A 94 -10.18 -6.20 10.98
N ASN A 95 -9.27 -5.23 10.96
CA ASN A 95 -9.59 -3.81 11.17
C ASN A 95 -9.72 -3.02 9.88
N TRP A 96 -9.83 -3.70 8.74
CA TRP A 96 -10.11 -3.04 7.48
C TRP A 96 -11.51 -2.44 7.49
N SER A 97 -11.64 -1.27 6.88
CA SER A 97 -12.91 -0.58 6.71
C SER A 97 -12.95 0.10 5.35
N PRO A 98 -14.13 0.16 4.68
CA PRO A 98 -14.26 0.92 3.44
C PRO A 98 -13.97 2.41 3.58
N ALA A 99 -13.90 2.94 4.80
CA ALA A 99 -13.50 4.33 5.03
C ALA A 99 -11.99 4.54 4.86
N LEU A 100 -11.21 3.47 4.88
CA LEU A 100 -9.78 3.54 4.59
C LEU A 100 -9.56 3.64 3.08
N ASN A 101 -8.39 4.13 2.69
CA ASN A 101 -7.99 4.20 1.29
C ASN A 101 -6.51 3.85 1.18
N ILE A 102 -6.02 3.72 -0.05
CA ILE A 102 -4.63 3.33 -0.30
C ILE A 102 -3.65 4.34 0.32
N GLY A 103 -3.93 5.62 0.23
CA GLY A 103 -3.07 6.64 0.83
C GLY A 103 -2.89 6.44 2.34
N LYS A 104 -3.99 6.21 3.05
CA LYS A 104 -3.94 5.98 4.50
C LYS A 104 -3.23 4.67 4.84
N VAL A 105 -3.46 3.63 4.05
CA VAL A 105 -2.79 2.34 4.26
C VAL A 105 -1.29 2.47 4.06
N LEU A 106 -0.86 3.15 3.01
CA LEU A 106 0.57 3.35 2.75
C LEU A 106 1.24 4.19 3.84
N LEU A 107 0.56 5.20 4.36
CA LEU A 107 1.06 5.97 5.51
C LEU A 107 1.23 5.08 6.73
N SER A 108 0.29 4.17 6.98
CA SER A 108 0.39 3.24 8.10
C SER A 108 1.55 2.26 7.92
N ILE A 109 1.78 1.79 6.69
CA ILE A 109 2.92 0.91 6.40
C ILE A 109 4.24 1.66 6.62
N SER A 110 4.32 2.90 6.15
CA SER A 110 5.50 3.74 6.38
C SER A 110 5.76 3.93 7.86
N SER A 111 4.71 4.19 8.64
CA SER A 111 4.81 4.32 10.08
C SER A 111 5.31 3.03 10.75
N LEU A 112 4.91 1.87 10.23
CA LEU A 112 5.39 0.59 10.71
C LEU A 112 6.92 0.51 10.65
N LEU A 113 7.53 1.06 9.61
CA LEU A 113 8.97 1.02 9.42
C LEU A 113 9.74 1.90 10.42
N THR A 114 9.06 2.79 11.14
CA THR A 114 9.70 3.64 12.14
C THR A 114 9.75 3.00 13.53
N ASN A 115 9.07 1.91 13.72
CA ASN A 115 8.99 1.26 15.04
C ASN A 115 10.11 0.24 15.26
#